data_81f35586109341305e59bec889afce2f
#
_entry.id   81f35586109341305e59bec889afce2f
#
_cell.length_a   1.000
_cell.length_b   1.000
_cell.length_c   1.000
_cell.angle_alpha   90.00
_cell.angle_beta   90.00
_cell.angle_gamma   90.00
#
_symmetry.space_group_name_H-M   'P 1'
#
loop_
_entity.id
_entity.type
_entity.pdbx_description
1 polymer ?
#
loop_
_entity_poly.entity_id
_entity_poly.type
_entity_poly.pdbx_seq_one_letter_code
_entity_poly.pdbx_strand_id
1 'polypeptide(L)'
;YGPHIVLDGLRPEFREICFGSLENRPGTQEDFMHFFRAWLAGHPILDVETYKAFRRRVLEAVAGLMRDCLAQGSQSATVVTHSGLIKTAVTALNHWGPEQWPQIEAPNGLGYILTLSAENGLRLSSQRPLSTCFQKDAVGAIY
;
A
#
# COMPACT_ATOMS: atom_id res chain seq x y z
N TYR A 1 23.38 -2.12 -19.75
CA TYR A 1 22.53 -3.21 -19.21
C TYR A 1 22.08 -2.75 -17.84
N GLY A 2 20.78 -2.41 -17.67
CA GLY A 2 20.20 -2.13 -16.37
C GLY A 2 20.15 -3.38 -15.50
N PRO A 3 20.02 -3.27 -14.17
CA PRO A 3 19.86 -4.41 -13.30
C PRO A 3 18.61 -5.20 -13.74
N HIS A 4 18.77 -6.49 -13.94
CA HIS A 4 17.63 -7.37 -14.22
C HIS A 4 16.77 -7.43 -12.96
N ILE A 5 15.56 -6.86 -13.01
CA ILE A 5 14.57 -7.04 -11.96
C ILE A 5 14.03 -8.45 -12.09
N VAL A 6 14.33 -9.30 -11.13
CA VAL A 6 13.75 -10.64 -11.03
C VAL A 6 12.46 -10.52 -10.22
N LEU A 7 11.34 -10.97 -10.80
CA LEU A 7 10.09 -11.10 -10.06
C LEU A 7 10.21 -12.31 -9.11
N ASP A 8 10.33 -12.04 -7.82
CA ASP A 8 10.49 -13.06 -6.78
C ASP A 8 9.21 -13.90 -6.58
N GLY A 9 8.04 -13.29 -6.80
CA GLY A 9 6.76 -14.00 -6.74
C GLY A 9 5.56 -13.09 -6.65
N LEU A 10 4.39 -13.71 -6.70
CA LEU A 10 3.11 -13.07 -6.43
C LEU A 10 2.71 -13.33 -4.98
N ARG A 11 2.32 -12.28 -4.29
CA ARG A 11 1.88 -12.33 -2.90
C ARG A 11 0.44 -11.82 -2.79
N PRO A 12 -0.55 -12.71 -2.74
CA PRO A 12 -1.96 -12.34 -2.71
C PRO A 12 -2.35 -11.44 -1.53
N GLU A 13 -1.59 -11.50 -0.44
CA GLU A 13 -1.78 -10.65 0.73
C GLU A 13 -1.57 -9.16 0.46
N PHE A 14 -0.86 -8.82 -0.63
CA PHE A 14 -0.67 -7.43 -1.10
C PHE A 14 -1.70 -6.99 -2.15
N ARG A 15 -2.81 -7.72 -2.31
CA ARG A 15 -3.91 -7.31 -3.18
C ARG A 15 -4.62 -6.06 -2.65
N GLU A 16 -5.32 -5.35 -3.55
CA GLU A 16 -6.17 -4.22 -3.18
C GLU A 16 -7.33 -4.65 -2.26
N ILE A 17 -8.06 -3.68 -1.74
CA ILE A 17 -9.31 -3.88 -1.00
C ILE A 17 -10.23 -4.78 -1.82
N CYS A 18 -10.84 -5.77 -1.17
CA CYS A 18 -11.91 -6.54 -1.79
C CYS A 18 -13.20 -5.71 -1.70
N PHE A 19 -13.63 -5.19 -2.84
CA PHE A 19 -14.85 -4.39 -2.95
C PHE A 19 -16.12 -5.23 -3.10
N GLY A 20 -15.98 -6.56 -3.15
CA GLY A 20 -17.11 -7.49 -3.25
C GLY A 20 -18.04 -7.16 -4.42
N SER A 21 -19.33 -7.05 -4.15
CA SER A 21 -20.35 -6.73 -5.16
C SER A 21 -20.23 -5.32 -5.77
N LEU A 22 -19.36 -4.48 -5.24
CA LEU A 22 -19.09 -3.14 -5.80
C LEU A 22 -17.99 -3.16 -6.88
N GLU A 23 -17.29 -4.29 -7.03
CA GLU A 23 -16.27 -4.42 -8.08
C GLU A 23 -16.90 -4.26 -9.47
N ASN A 24 -16.19 -3.54 -10.33
CA ASN A 24 -16.62 -3.24 -11.70
C ASN A 24 -17.94 -2.46 -11.83
N ARG A 25 -18.45 -1.88 -10.77
CA ARG A 25 -19.59 -0.97 -10.86
C ARG A 25 -19.11 0.43 -11.21
N PRO A 26 -19.72 1.08 -12.21
CA PRO A 26 -19.46 2.49 -12.45
C PRO A 26 -19.93 3.29 -11.24
N GLY A 27 -19.10 4.22 -10.79
CA GLY A 27 -19.41 5.13 -9.71
C GLY A 27 -18.94 6.53 -10.04
N THR A 28 -19.62 7.53 -9.51
CA THR A 28 -19.15 8.91 -9.56
C THR A 28 -18.04 9.14 -8.53
N GLN A 29 -17.32 10.25 -8.64
CA GLN A 29 -16.35 10.64 -7.62
C GLN A 29 -17.02 10.82 -6.25
N GLU A 30 -18.26 11.30 -6.21
CA GLU A 30 -19.04 11.46 -4.99
C GLU A 30 -19.35 10.11 -4.34
N ASP A 31 -19.75 9.09 -5.13
CA ASP A 31 -19.98 7.72 -4.65
C ASP A 31 -18.71 7.16 -3.99
N PHE A 32 -17.55 7.34 -4.62
CA PHE A 32 -16.28 6.92 -4.06
C PHE A 32 -15.94 7.63 -2.76
N MET A 33 -16.14 8.94 -2.70
CA MET A 33 -15.89 9.71 -1.48
C MET A 33 -16.81 9.29 -0.34
N HIS A 34 -18.09 9.04 -0.65
CA HIS A 34 -19.07 8.55 0.33
C HIS A 34 -18.69 7.15 0.84
N PHE A 35 -18.36 6.25 -0.08
CA PHE A 35 -17.88 4.90 0.24
C PHE A 35 -16.69 4.94 1.20
N PHE A 36 -15.61 5.63 0.85
CA PHE A 36 -14.39 5.66 1.67
C PHE A 36 -14.62 6.32 3.03
N ARG A 37 -15.47 7.32 3.11
CA ARG A 37 -15.83 7.93 4.39
C ARG A 37 -16.52 6.93 5.32
N ALA A 38 -17.51 6.19 4.82
CA ALA A 38 -18.21 5.16 5.59
C ALA A 38 -17.27 4.01 5.96
N TRP A 39 -16.46 3.55 5.01
CA TRP A 39 -15.51 2.45 5.19
C TRP A 39 -14.43 2.76 6.24
N LEU A 40 -13.83 3.94 6.18
CA LEU A 40 -12.84 4.41 7.17
C LEU A 40 -13.45 4.63 8.56
N ALA A 41 -14.73 5.02 8.62
CA ALA A 41 -15.49 5.11 9.87
C ALA A 41 -15.81 3.73 10.48
N GLY A 42 -15.50 2.65 9.76
CA GLY A 42 -15.73 1.27 10.21
C GLY A 42 -17.16 0.79 10.02
N HIS A 43 -17.97 1.49 9.22
CA HIS A 43 -19.32 1.02 8.88
C HIS A 43 -19.22 -0.25 8.02
N PRO A 44 -19.93 -1.33 8.37
CA PRO A 44 -19.93 -2.54 7.57
C PRO A 44 -20.65 -2.26 6.24
N ILE A 45 -19.99 -2.63 5.16
CA ILE A 45 -20.55 -2.58 3.81
C ILE A 45 -20.61 -4.02 3.33
N LEU A 46 -21.77 -4.43 2.83
CA LEU A 46 -22.03 -5.81 2.44
C LEU A 46 -20.97 -6.28 1.43
N ASP A 47 -20.39 -7.46 1.67
CA ASP A 47 -19.39 -8.13 0.84
C ASP A 47 -18.06 -7.39 0.67
N VAL A 48 -17.90 -6.23 1.29
CA VAL A 48 -16.66 -5.45 1.24
C VAL A 48 -15.75 -5.80 2.41
N GLU A 49 -14.46 -5.96 2.14
CA GLU A 49 -13.46 -6.11 3.19
C GLU A 49 -13.47 -4.87 4.11
N THR A 50 -13.68 -5.05 5.41
CA THR A 50 -13.72 -3.92 6.35
C THR A 50 -12.35 -3.25 6.47
N TYR A 51 -12.30 -1.94 6.76
CA TYR A 51 -11.04 -1.23 6.99
C TYR A 51 -10.16 -1.93 8.05
N LYS A 52 -10.77 -2.41 9.13
CA LYS A 52 -10.06 -3.13 10.19
C LYS A 52 -9.42 -4.43 9.70
N ALA A 53 -10.13 -5.21 8.89
CA ALA A 53 -9.63 -6.46 8.31
C ALA A 53 -8.52 -6.16 7.30
N PHE A 54 -8.73 -5.20 6.42
CA PHE A 54 -7.75 -4.75 5.43
C PHE A 54 -6.46 -4.26 6.11
N ARG A 55 -6.57 -3.37 7.08
CA ARG A 55 -5.43 -2.85 7.85
C ARG A 55 -4.62 -3.98 8.52
N ARG A 56 -5.31 -4.95 9.12
CA ARG A 56 -4.66 -6.12 9.72
C ARG A 56 -3.91 -6.93 8.67
N ARG A 57 -4.56 -7.26 7.54
CA ARG A 57 -3.95 -8.01 6.43
C ARG A 57 -2.70 -7.30 5.90
N VAL A 58 -2.76 -5.99 5.72
CA VAL A 58 -1.62 -5.19 5.25
C VAL A 58 -0.44 -5.27 6.24
N LEU A 59 -0.68 -5.11 7.53
CA LEU A 59 0.37 -5.22 8.55
C LEU A 59 0.98 -6.63 8.61
N GLU A 60 0.15 -7.66 8.53
CA GLU A 60 0.58 -9.06 8.51
C GLU A 60 1.41 -9.35 7.25
N ALA A 61 1.02 -8.82 6.08
CA ALA A 61 1.75 -8.95 4.83
C ALA A 61 3.13 -8.30 4.90
N VAL A 62 3.22 -7.07 5.42
CA VAL A 62 4.49 -6.37 5.59
C VAL A 62 5.39 -7.10 6.58
N ALA A 63 4.85 -7.56 7.70
CA ALA A 63 5.61 -8.33 8.69
C ALA A 63 6.09 -9.68 8.13
N GLY A 64 5.27 -10.34 7.31
CA GLY A 64 5.63 -11.57 6.62
C GLY A 64 6.78 -11.36 5.65
N LEU A 65 6.67 -10.36 4.78
CA LEU A 65 7.72 -10.00 3.84
C LEU A 65 9.04 -9.69 4.55
N MET A 66 8.99 -8.95 5.65
CA MET A 66 10.17 -8.63 6.43
C MET A 66 10.84 -9.88 7.02
N ARG A 67 10.06 -10.82 7.57
CA ARG A 67 10.60 -12.10 8.06
C ARG A 67 11.29 -12.89 6.94
N ASP A 68 10.68 -12.94 5.76
CA ASP A 68 11.23 -13.65 4.60
C ASP A 68 12.54 -13.00 4.13
N CYS A 69 12.60 -11.67 4.06
CA CYS A 69 13.83 -10.94 3.75
C CYS A 69 14.96 -11.27 4.74
N LEU A 70 14.66 -11.23 6.04
CA LEU A 70 15.65 -11.55 7.07
C LEU A 70 16.13 -12.99 6.97
N ALA A 71 15.23 -13.95 6.73
CA ALA A 71 15.58 -15.36 6.56
C ALA A 71 16.47 -15.62 5.34
N GLN A 72 16.33 -14.80 4.29
CA GLN A 72 17.13 -14.86 3.06
C GLN A 72 18.40 -14.00 3.10
N GLY A 73 18.64 -13.27 4.19
CA GLY A 73 19.75 -12.33 4.30
C GLY A 73 19.58 -11.08 3.42
N SER A 74 18.37 -10.82 2.93
CA SER A 74 18.05 -9.64 2.12
C SER A 74 17.82 -8.42 3.00
N GLN A 75 18.36 -7.26 2.58
CA GLN A 75 18.20 -5.99 3.29
C GLN A 75 17.07 -5.12 2.72
N SER A 76 16.50 -5.50 1.59
CA SER A 76 15.43 -4.73 0.94
C SER A 76 14.53 -5.62 0.10
N ALA A 77 13.30 -5.17 -0.08
CA ALA A 77 12.35 -5.74 -1.03
C ALA A 77 11.57 -4.61 -1.71
N THR A 78 11.21 -4.82 -2.97
CA THR A 78 10.30 -3.93 -3.70
C THR A 78 8.96 -4.62 -3.85
N VAL A 79 7.89 -3.93 -3.47
CA VAL A 79 6.51 -4.40 -3.64
C VAL A 79 5.80 -3.49 -4.63
N VAL A 80 5.27 -4.06 -5.70
CA VAL A 80 4.38 -3.37 -6.62
C VAL A 80 2.95 -3.74 -6.23
N THR A 81 2.16 -2.75 -5.88
CA THR A 81 0.82 -2.94 -5.34
C THR A 81 -0.09 -1.75 -5.66
N HIS A 82 -1.18 -1.60 -4.96
CA HIS A 82 -2.26 -0.65 -5.21
C HIS A 82 -2.25 0.52 -4.24
N SER A 83 -2.89 1.62 -4.64
CA SER A 83 -2.97 2.86 -3.86
C SER A 83 -3.57 2.66 -2.47
N GLY A 84 -4.68 1.93 -2.37
CA GLY A 84 -5.34 1.68 -1.08
C GLY A 84 -4.44 0.94 -0.09
N LEU A 85 -3.68 -0.05 -0.58
CA LEU A 85 -2.73 -0.78 0.25
C LEU A 85 -1.57 0.10 0.70
N ILE A 86 -0.98 0.91 -0.19
CA ILE A 86 0.11 1.84 0.14
C ILE A 86 -0.34 2.82 1.23
N LYS A 87 -1.49 3.47 1.04
CA LYS A 87 -2.08 4.39 2.03
C LYS A 87 -2.29 3.73 3.38
N THR A 88 -2.80 2.49 3.37
CA THR A 88 -3.05 1.75 4.60
C THR A 88 -1.76 1.33 5.29
N ALA A 89 -0.74 0.90 4.55
CA ALA A 89 0.56 0.56 5.12
C ALA A 89 1.20 1.78 5.80
N VAL A 90 1.23 2.93 5.10
CA VAL A 90 1.79 4.18 5.63
C VAL A 90 1.04 4.62 6.90
N THR A 91 -0.30 4.66 6.85
CA THR A 91 -1.13 5.06 7.99
C THR A 91 -0.94 4.12 9.17
N ALA A 92 -0.95 2.80 8.93
CA ALA A 92 -0.88 1.81 9.98
C ALA A 92 0.49 1.73 10.66
N LEU A 93 1.58 1.83 9.89
CA LEU A 93 2.95 1.79 10.41
C LEU A 93 3.34 3.04 11.18
N ASN A 94 2.71 4.18 10.88
CA ASN A 94 2.85 5.40 11.67
C ASN A 94 1.94 5.44 12.92
N HIS A 95 1.12 4.44 13.13
CA HIS A 95 0.09 4.42 14.18
C HIS A 95 -0.91 5.58 14.07
N TRP A 96 -1.13 6.10 12.86
CA TRP A 96 -2.10 7.14 12.60
C TRP A 96 -3.52 6.58 12.55
N GLY A 97 -4.49 7.44 12.82
CA GLY A 97 -5.90 7.10 12.68
C GLY A 97 -6.37 7.07 11.21
N PRO A 98 -7.56 6.51 10.96
CA PRO A 98 -8.11 6.41 9.61
C PRO A 98 -8.34 7.78 8.94
N GLU A 99 -8.45 8.86 9.70
CA GLU A 99 -8.61 10.23 9.21
C GLU A 99 -7.39 10.73 8.42
N GLN A 100 -6.22 10.12 8.63
CA GLN A 100 -5.00 10.45 7.89
C GLN A 100 -4.92 9.74 6.54
N TRP A 101 -5.66 8.66 6.37
CA TRP A 101 -5.61 7.82 5.17
C TRP A 101 -5.89 8.58 3.86
N PRO A 102 -6.90 9.48 3.76
CA PRO A 102 -7.13 10.26 2.54
C PRO A 102 -6.01 11.24 2.20
N GLN A 103 -5.21 11.64 3.19
CA GLN A 103 -4.12 12.61 3.02
C GLN A 103 -2.84 11.99 2.47
N ILE A 104 -2.75 10.67 2.46
CA ILE A 104 -1.59 9.97 1.88
C ILE A 104 -1.72 9.98 0.36
N GLU A 105 -0.73 10.54 -0.29
CA GLU A 105 -0.66 10.54 -1.75
C GLU A 105 -0.01 9.25 -2.25
N ALA A 106 -0.71 8.50 -3.08
CA ALA A 106 -0.21 7.28 -3.71
C ALA A 106 -0.72 7.19 -5.16
N PRO A 107 -0.31 8.13 -6.03
CA PRO A 107 -0.69 8.10 -7.43
C PRO A 107 -0.02 6.92 -8.15
N ASN A 108 -0.55 6.54 -9.31
CA ASN A 108 -0.03 5.43 -10.11
C ASN A 108 1.46 5.64 -10.45
N GLY A 109 2.24 4.58 -10.29
CA GLY A 109 3.68 4.57 -10.54
C GLY A 109 4.53 5.22 -9.46
N LEU A 110 3.93 5.74 -8.40
CA LEU A 110 4.63 6.29 -7.23
C LEU A 110 4.32 5.49 -5.97
N GLY A 111 5.06 5.75 -4.91
CA GLY A 111 4.90 5.05 -3.65
C GLY A 111 5.81 5.59 -2.57
N TYR A 112 6.23 4.73 -1.66
CA TYR A 112 7.05 5.09 -0.51
C TYR A 112 8.23 4.14 -0.36
N ILE A 113 9.33 4.67 0.13
CA ILE A 113 10.39 3.89 0.71
C ILE A 113 10.16 3.88 2.22
N LEU A 114 9.98 2.69 2.77
CA LEU A 114 9.76 2.47 4.19
C LEU A 114 10.99 1.76 4.76
N THR A 115 11.61 2.34 5.79
CA THR A 115 12.66 1.67 6.54
C THR A 115 12.05 1.07 7.79
N LEU A 116 12.14 -0.25 7.93
CA LEU A 116 11.50 -1.00 8.99
C LEU A 116 12.56 -1.67 9.87
N SER A 117 12.27 -1.81 11.16
CA SER A 117 13.04 -2.63 12.10
C SER A 117 12.16 -3.70 12.71
N ALA A 118 12.78 -4.84 13.08
CA ALA A 118 12.11 -5.97 13.71
C ALA A 118 12.45 -6.10 15.19
N GLU A 119 13.26 -5.21 15.74
CA GLU A 119 13.60 -5.22 17.15
C GLU A 119 12.36 -4.90 17.99
N ASN A 120 11.87 -5.89 18.75
CA ASN A 120 10.65 -5.79 19.55
C ASN A 120 9.35 -5.56 18.74
N GLY A 121 9.26 -6.13 17.55
CA GLY A 121 8.12 -6.03 16.66
C GLY A 121 8.37 -5.15 15.43
N LEU A 122 7.39 -5.13 14.53
CA LEU A 122 7.47 -4.32 13.31
C LEU A 122 7.37 -2.84 13.66
N ARG A 123 8.42 -2.08 13.38
CA ARG A 123 8.48 -0.63 13.60
C ARG A 123 8.95 0.10 12.35
N LEU A 124 8.29 1.21 12.07
CA LEU A 124 8.73 2.15 11.04
C LEU A 124 9.80 3.08 11.62
N SER A 125 11.00 3.03 11.07
CA SER A 125 12.11 3.91 11.45
C SER A 125 12.14 5.18 10.62
N SER A 126 11.81 5.08 9.33
CA SER A 126 11.68 6.23 8.44
C SER A 126 10.76 5.92 7.27
N GLN A 127 10.18 6.98 6.71
CA GLN A 127 9.45 6.92 5.45
C GLN A 127 9.79 8.12 4.59
N ARG A 128 9.82 7.90 3.29
CA ARG A 128 9.89 8.99 2.31
C ARG A 128 9.12 8.61 1.05
N PRO A 129 8.41 9.54 0.43
CA PRO A 129 7.83 9.27 -0.87
C PRO A 129 8.96 8.95 -1.87
N LEU A 130 8.66 8.07 -2.82
CA LEU A 130 9.49 7.91 -4.00
C LEU A 130 9.45 9.25 -4.72
N SER A 131 10.53 10.01 -4.56
CA SER A 131 10.61 11.33 -5.16
C SER A 131 10.66 11.20 -6.67
N THR A 132 10.07 12.18 -7.31
CA THR A 132 9.93 12.44 -8.74
C THR A 132 11.23 12.53 -9.54
N CYS A 133 12.35 11.97 -9.08
CA CYS A 133 13.57 11.88 -9.88
C CYS A 133 13.31 11.23 -11.25
N PHE A 134 12.30 10.37 -11.34
CA PHE A 134 11.87 9.77 -12.61
C PHE A 134 10.90 10.65 -13.43
N GLN A 135 10.30 11.69 -12.86
CA GLN A 135 9.35 12.54 -13.59
C GLN A 135 10.02 13.56 -14.52
N LYS A 136 11.26 13.95 -14.25
CA LYS A 136 11.95 14.90 -15.14
C LYS A 136 12.50 14.27 -16.41
N ASP A 137 12.82 12.98 -16.38
CA ASP A 137 13.39 12.28 -17.53
C ASP A 137 12.35 11.54 -18.39
N ALA A 138 11.15 11.27 -17.81
CA ALA A 138 10.09 10.55 -18.52
C ALA A 138 9.23 11.43 -19.45
N VAL A 139 9.26 12.74 -19.32
CA VAL A 139 8.51 13.67 -20.20
C VAL A 139 9.26 13.95 -21.51
N GLY A 140 10.52 13.52 -21.62
CA GLY A 140 11.35 13.69 -22.82
C GLY A 140 11.42 12.49 -23.78
N ALA A 141 10.73 11.39 -23.50
CA ALA A 141 10.90 10.13 -24.25
C ALA A 141 9.58 9.48 -24.70
N ILE A 142 8.60 10.27 -25.12
CA ILE A 142 7.47 9.75 -25.89
C ILE A 142 7.39 10.53 -27.20
N TYR A 143 8.17 10.08 -28.16
CA TYR A 143 7.91 10.21 -29.59
C TYR A 143 8.18 8.85 -30.25
#